data_9a4a8a26a9805173eb41b07b8a37b040
#
_entry.id   9a4a8a26a9805173eb41b07b8a37b040
#
_cell.length_a   1.000
_cell.length_b   1.000
_cell.length_c   1.000
_cell.angle_alpha   90.00
_cell.angle_beta   90.00
_cell.angle_gamma   90.00
#
_symmetry.space_group_name_H-M   'P 1'
#
loop_
_entity.id
_entity.type
_entity.pdbx_description
1 polymer ?
#
loop_
_entity_poly.entity_id
_entity_poly.type
_entity_poly.pdbx_seq_one_letter_code
_entity_poly.pdbx_strand_id
1 'polypeptide(L)'
;DLLVNCINLEVSAEPSWTDYTIRGNCNYARLSAKGNAFGDTRELQVLNDLIVISKGSNDLKIGTNSANVLKCETWSSGNVYYTDTPGSIEWSNYGTGKLLQGN
;
A
#
# COMPACT_ATOMS: atom_id res chain seq x y z
N ASP A 1 -14.38 -5.21 0.93
CA ASP A 1 -13.53 -6.32 0.49
C ASP A 1 -13.55 -6.42 -1.03
N LEU A 2 -12.40 -6.35 -1.66
CA LEU A 2 -12.26 -6.39 -3.11
C LEU A 2 -11.29 -7.48 -3.50
N LEU A 3 -11.74 -8.41 -4.36
CA LEU A 3 -10.89 -9.45 -4.94
C LEU A 3 -10.54 -9.05 -6.37
N VAL A 4 -9.25 -9.02 -6.68
CA VAL A 4 -8.75 -8.60 -7.99
C VAL A 4 -7.83 -9.68 -8.59
N ASN A 5 -7.83 -9.74 -9.92
CA ASN A 5 -6.88 -10.56 -10.66
C ASN A 5 -6.62 -9.84 -11.98
N CYS A 6 -5.50 -9.12 -12.06
CA CYS A 6 -5.25 -8.21 -13.18
C CYS A 6 -3.75 -8.05 -13.40
N ILE A 7 -3.39 -7.39 -14.50
CA ILE A 7 -2.00 -7.03 -14.78
C ILE A 7 -1.64 -5.74 -14.05
N ASN A 8 -2.49 -4.73 -14.19
CA ASN A 8 -2.29 -3.43 -13.53
C ASN A 8 -3.48 -3.11 -12.65
N LEU A 9 -3.22 -2.69 -11.43
CA LEU A 9 -4.22 -2.24 -10.50
C LEU A 9 -3.90 -0.82 -10.04
N GLU A 10 -4.88 0.06 -10.11
CA GLU A 10 -4.77 1.39 -9.53
C GLU A 10 -5.95 1.62 -8.61
N VAL A 11 -5.66 1.94 -7.35
CA VAL A 11 -6.66 2.21 -6.33
C VAL A 11 -6.41 3.59 -5.76
N SER A 12 -7.45 4.41 -5.73
CA SER A 12 -7.40 5.73 -5.11
C SER A 12 -8.49 5.80 -4.05
N ALA A 13 -8.09 5.67 -2.78
CA ALA A 13 -9.02 5.75 -1.66
C ALA A 13 -9.29 7.21 -1.34
N GLU A 14 -10.50 7.65 -1.60
CA GLU A 14 -10.92 9.02 -1.40
C GLU A 14 -11.25 9.29 0.07
N PRO A 15 -11.31 10.57 0.51
CA PRO A 15 -11.58 10.88 1.91
C PRO A 15 -12.91 10.36 2.46
N SER A 16 -13.89 10.08 1.59
CA SER A 16 -15.19 9.53 2.00
C SER A 16 -15.18 8.02 2.18
N TRP A 17 -14.10 7.34 1.84
CA TRP A 17 -14.03 5.87 1.98
C TRP A 17 -13.95 5.47 3.43
N THR A 18 -14.60 4.34 3.76
CA THR A 18 -14.42 3.63 5.03
C THR A 18 -13.26 2.64 4.88
N ASP A 19 -12.94 1.92 5.94
CA ASP A 19 -11.87 0.93 5.92
C ASP A 19 -12.10 -0.09 4.80
N TYR A 20 -11.02 -0.51 4.15
CA TYR A 20 -11.12 -1.39 2.99
C TYR A 20 -10.06 -2.50 3.04
N THR A 21 -10.39 -3.60 2.37
CA THR A 21 -9.49 -4.74 2.20
C THR A 21 -9.43 -5.09 0.72
N ILE A 22 -8.23 -5.27 0.19
CA ILE A 22 -8.00 -5.68 -1.19
C ILE A 22 -7.12 -6.93 -1.17
N ARG A 23 -7.53 -7.95 -1.92
CA ARG A 23 -6.79 -9.21 -2.03
C ARG A 23 -6.82 -9.72 -3.46
N GLY A 24 -5.93 -10.65 -3.76
CA GLY A 24 -5.82 -11.24 -5.09
C GLY A 24 -4.41 -11.14 -5.64
N ASN A 25 -4.29 -11.01 -6.95
CA ASN A 25 -3.00 -11.01 -7.64
C ASN A 25 -2.95 -9.94 -8.71
N CYS A 26 -1.80 -9.27 -8.82
CA CYS A 26 -1.52 -8.41 -9.97
C CYS A 26 -0.01 -8.32 -10.19
N ASN A 27 0.40 -7.85 -11.36
CA ASN A 27 1.82 -7.68 -11.65
C ASN A 27 2.31 -6.33 -11.16
N TYR A 28 1.49 -5.29 -11.32
CA TYR A 28 1.79 -3.93 -10.90
C TYR A 28 0.62 -3.37 -10.13
N ALA A 29 0.87 -2.69 -9.02
CA ALA A 29 -0.18 -2.04 -8.27
C ALA A 29 0.25 -0.65 -7.81
N ARG A 30 -0.67 0.30 -7.91
CA ARG A 30 -0.51 1.64 -7.36
C ARG A 30 -1.67 1.89 -6.40
N LEU A 31 -1.33 2.08 -5.14
CA LEU A 31 -2.31 2.29 -4.07
C LEU A 31 -2.11 3.68 -3.50
N SER A 32 -3.13 4.50 -3.61
CA SER A 32 -3.10 5.89 -3.13
C SER A 32 -4.21 6.08 -2.10
N ALA A 33 -3.87 6.56 -0.92
CA ALA A 33 -4.82 6.79 0.17
C ALA A 33 -4.79 8.27 0.57
N LYS A 34 -5.94 8.96 0.42
CA LYS A 34 -6.04 10.40 0.68
C LYS A 34 -6.82 10.73 1.94
N GLY A 35 -7.55 9.78 2.50
CA GLY A 35 -8.43 10.01 3.65
C GLY A 35 -7.94 9.33 4.91
N ASN A 36 -8.88 9.06 5.81
CA ASN A 36 -8.58 8.47 7.10
C ASN A 36 -8.99 7.00 7.20
N ALA A 37 -9.31 6.34 6.10
CA ALA A 37 -9.64 4.93 6.10
C ALA A 37 -8.39 4.09 6.36
N PHE A 38 -8.53 3.00 7.13
CA PHE A 38 -7.49 1.99 7.25
C PHE A 38 -7.54 1.09 6.02
N GLY A 39 -6.43 0.98 5.33
CA GLY A 39 -6.30 0.09 4.19
C GLY A 39 -5.55 -1.17 4.57
N ASP A 40 -6.06 -2.33 4.15
CA ASP A 40 -5.42 -3.61 4.37
C ASP A 40 -5.31 -4.36 3.04
N THR A 41 -4.10 -4.40 2.50
CA THR A 41 -3.81 -5.11 1.26
C THR A 41 -2.75 -6.20 1.47
N ARG A 42 -2.68 -6.75 2.69
CA ARG A 42 -1.69 -7.78 3.01
C ARG A 42 -1.88 -9.06 2.20
N GLU A 43 -3.09 -9.32 1.75
CA GLU A 43 -3.40 -10.51 0.94
C GLU A 43 -3.38 -10.24 -0.56
N LEU A 44 -2.96 -9.04 -0.98
CA LEU A 44 -2.73 -8.71 -2.37
C LEU A 44 -1.30 -9.06 -2.73
N GLN A 45 -1.13 -9.96 -3.70
CA GLN A 45 0.19 -10.36 -4.20
C GLN A 45 0.54 -9.54 -5.43
N VAL A 46 1.59 -8.75 -5.34
CA VAL A 46 2.09 -7.93 -6.44
C VAL A 46 3.44 -8.49 -6.86
N LEU A 47 3.57 -8.94 -8.10
CA LEU A 47 4.75 -9.65 -8.55
C LEU A 47 5.93 -8.74 -8.90
N ASN A 48 5.66 -7.53 -9.38
CA ASN A 48 6.72 -6.62 -9.81
C ASN A 48 6.73 -5.37 -8.94
N ASP A 49 6.15 -4.28 -9.39
CA ASP A 49 6.23 -3.01 -8.68
C ASP A 49 4.97 -2.75 -7.87
N LEU A 50 5.15 -2.48 -6.59
CA LEU A 50 4.11 -1.99 -5.71
C LEU A 50 4.42 -0.56 -5.34
N ILE A 51 3.52 0.36 -5.71
CA ILE A 51 3.64 1.79 -5.42
C ILE A 51 2.56 2.13 -4.40
N VAL A 52 2.97 2.68 -3.27
CA VAL A 52 2.05 3.08 -2.19
C VAL A 52 2.25 4.55 -1.89
N ILE A 53 1.16 5.30 -1.95
CA ILE A 53 1.17 6.73 -1.64
C ILE A 53 0.20 6.97 -0.50
N SER A 54 0.72 7.32 0.68
CA SER A 54 -0.07 7.57 1.87
C SER A 54 -0.17 9.07 2.11
N LYS A 55 -1.37 9.61 1.90
CA LYS A 55 -1.67 11.03 2.17
C LYS A 55 -2.69 11.20 3.29
N GLY A 56 -3.05 10.12 3.95
CA GLY A 56 -4.00 10.12 5.04
C GLY A 56 -3.33 10.02 6.40
N SER A 57 -4.14 10.08 7.45
CA SER A 57 -3.65 10.04 8.83
C SER A 57 -3.70 8.66 9.47
N ASN A 58 -4.35 7.68 8.83
CA ASN A 58 -4.43 6.32 9.35
C ASN A 58 -3.43 5.40 8.67
N ASP A 59 -3.18 4.25 9.30
CA ASP A 59 -2.17 3.32 8.86
C ASP A 59 -2.65 2.49 7.67
N LEU A 60 -1.71 2.13 6.81
CA LEU A 60 -1.92 1.20 5.71
C LEU A 60 -1.10 -0.06 5.98
N LYS A 61 -1.71 -1.22 5.71
CA LYS A 61 -1.04 -2.51 5.80
C LYS A 61 -0.95 -3.12 4.41
N ILE A 62 0.27 -3.41 3.96
CA ILE A 62 0.51 -3.89 2.60
C ILE A 62 1.23 -5.23 2.61
N GLY A 63 0.94 -6.05 1.62
CA GLY A 63 1.61 -7.33 1.42
C GLY A 63 2.76 -7.17 0.43
N THR A 64 3.96 -7.56 0.82
CA THR A 64 5.16 -7.40 0.00
C THR A 64 5.91 -8.71 -0.22
N ASN A 65 5.30 -9.84 0.09
CA ASN A 65 5.99 -11.14 -0.01
C ASN A 65 6.39 -11.54 -1.43
N SER A 66 5.76 -10.96 -2.44
CA SER A 66 6.06 -11.26 -3.84
C SER A 66 6.64 -10.09 -4.61
N ALA A 67 6.70 -8.91 -4.02
CA ALA A 67 7.07 -7.69 -4.73
C ALA A 67 8.58 -7.62 -4.98
N ASN A 68 8.98 -7.29 -6.21
CA ASN A 68 10.37 -7.01 -6.52
C ASN A 68 10.78 -5.64 -6.00
N VAL A 69 9.91 -4.63 -6.18
CA VAL A 69 10.19 -3.25 -5.80
C VAL A 69 9.01 -2.68 -5.04
N LEU A 70 9.28 -2.11 -3.88
CA LEU A 70 8.31 -1.31 -3.15
C LEU A 70 8.72 0.16 -3.25
N LYS A 71 7.86 0.98 -3.85
CA LYS A 71 8.00 2.44 -3.86
C LYS A 71 6.94 3.01 -2.93
N CYS A 72 7.37 3.71 -1.89
CA CYS A 72 6.46 4.24 -0.88
C CYS A 72 6.67 5.73 -0.70
N GLU A 73 5.56 6.48 -0.66
CA GLU A 73 5.58 7.89 -0.31
C GLU A 73 4.65 8.11 0.87
N THR A 74 5.16 8.76 1.92
CA THR A 74 4.38 9.11 3.10
C THR A 74 4.30 10.64 3.20
N TRP A 75 3.09 11.19 3.04
CA TRP A 75 2.86 12.63 2.97
C TRP A 75 2.25 13.22 4.24
N SER A 76 1.70 12.40 5.11
CA SER A 76 1.00 12.85 6.32
C SER A 76 1.48 12.04 7.52
N SER A 77 0.62 11.83 8.52
CA SER A 77 1.00 11.14 9.76
C SER A 77 0.75 9.63 9.74
N GLY A 78 0.01 9.11 8.77
CA GLY A 78 -0.24 7.67 8.67
C GLY A 78 1.03 6.88 8.37
N ASN A 79 1.17 5.72 9.00
CA ASN A 79 2.28 4.82 8.77
C ASN A 79 1.91 3.76 7.74
N VAL A 80 2.92 3.22 7.06
CA VAL A 80 2.75 2.10 6.15
C VAL A 80 3.51 0.91 6.71
N TYR A 81 2.80 -0.21 6.89
CA TYR A 81 3.39 -1.46 7.39
C TYR A 81 3.45 -2.48 6.27
N TYR A 82 4.64 -3.01 5.99
CA TYR A 82 4.82 -4.06 4.98
C TYR A 82 5.16 -5.39 5.67
N THR A 83 4.77 -6.51 5.02
CA THR A 83 4.89 -7.85 5.64
C THR A 83 6.28 -8.44 5.51
N ASP A 84 6.82 -8.47 4.29
CA ASP A 84 8.12 -9.10 4.01
C ASP A 84 9.01 -8.12 3.27
N THR A 85 10.32 -8.32 3.36
CA THR A 85 11.28 -7.47 2.68
C THR A 85 11.19 -7.71 1.17
N PRO A 86 10.82 -6.71 0.36
CA PRO A 86 10.83 -6.84 -1.09
C PRO A 86 12.26 -6.84 -1.65
N GLY A 87 12.38 -7.03 -2.95
CA GLY A 87 13.69 -7.01 -3.60
C GLY A 87 14.42 -5.69 -3.43
N SER A 88 13.70 -4.57 -3.49
CA SER A 88 14.24 -3.25 -3.17
C SER A 88 13.15 -2.36 -2.62
N ILE A 89 13.55 -1.35 -1.85
CA ILE A 89 12.64 -0.38 -1.26
C ILE A 89 13.11 1.02 -1.64
N GLU A 90 12.17 1.84 -2.17
CA GLU A 90 12.38 3.26 -2.39
C GLU A 90 11.33 4.00 -1.56
N TRP A 91 11.76 4.69 -0.54
CA TRP A 91 10.86 5.42 0.36
C TRP A 91 11.16 6.90 0.33
N SER A 92 10.12 7.69 0.07
CA SER A 92 10.18 9.14 0.13
C SER A 92 9.24 9.63 1.23
N ASN A 93 9.79 10.32 2.21
CA ASN A 93 9.04 10.79 3.35
C ASN A 93 8.87 12.31 3.30
N TYR A 94 7.64 12.77 3.16
CA TYR A 94 7.28 14.19 3.09
C TYR A 94 6.43 14.64 4.29
N GLY A 95 6.22 13.76 5.25
CA GLY A 95 5.41 14.02 6.44
C GLY A 95 6.03 13.38 7.67
N THR A 96 5.19 13.00 8.64
CA THR A 96 5.63 12.36 9.88
C THR A 96 5.42 10.85 9.92
N GLY A 97 4.65 10.32 8.99
CA GLY A 97 4.43 8.88 8.87
C GLY A 97 5.71 8.13 8.51
N LYS A 98 5.74 6.83 8.80
CA LYS A 98 6.90 6.00 8.59
C LYS A 98 6.56 4.75 7.82
N LEU A 99 7.54 4.19 7.14
CA LEU A 99 7.47 2.88 6.51
C LEU A 99 8.13 1.88 7.45
N LEU A 100 7.35 0.90 7.93
CA LEU A 100 7.81 -0.03 8.95
C LEU A 100 7.48 -1.46 8.51
N GLN A 101 8.35 -2.40 8.87
CA GLN A 101 8.03 -3.82 8.70
C GLN A 101 7.19 -4.26 9.89
N GLY A 102 6.04 -4.87 9.59
CA GLY A 102 5.12 -5.30 10.62
C GLY A 102 4.29 -6.50 10.15
N ASN A 103 3.55 -7.08 11.07
CA ASN A 103 2.70 -8.24 10.79
C ASN A 103 1.23 -7.87 10.86
#